data_8a9ae2de53977a3fb73d35b8341b6d92
#
_entry.id   8a9ae2de53977a3fb73d35b8341b6d92
#
_cell.length_a   1.000
_cell.length_b   1.000
_cell.length_c   1.000
_cell.angle_alpha   90.00
_cell.angle_beta   90.00
_cell.angle_gamma   90.00
#
_symmetry.space_group_name_H-M   'P 1'
#
loop_
_entity.id
_entity.type
_entity.pdbx_description
1 polymer ?
#
loop_
_entity_poly.entity_id
_entity_poly.type
_entity_poly.pdbx_seq_one_letter_code
_entity_poly.pdbx_strand_id
1 'polypeptide(L)'
;KVRGMSTRAGFVALIGEPNAGKSTLLNRMVGAKVSIVTHKVQTTRARIRGVAIEGESQIVFVDTPGIFRPKRRLDRAMVKSAWGGAADADLTVFLIEAHRGVTEGVDGIMEALKDLPKGKAIVLAINKIDKVHAEELLALTKAMNEAFNFVETFLISAEKGHGCEALKTWISGEIPEGPW
;
A
#
# COMPACT_ATOMS: atom_id res chain seq x y z
N LYS A 1 -17.19 11.33 -25.74
CA LYS A 1 -16.50 10.24 -25.04
C LYS A 1 -15.46 9.61 -25.94
N VAL A 2 -14.26 9.45 -25.42
CA VAL A 2 -13.19 8.84 -26.20
C VAL A 2 -13.32 7.33 -26.17
N ARG A 3 -13.35 6.75 -27.35
CA ARG A 3 -13.46 5.31 -27.45
C ARG A 3 -12.15 4.65 -27.04
N GLY A 4 -12.26 3.56 -26.31
CA GLY A 4 -11.11 2.80 -25.86
C GLY A 4 -10.47 3.28 -24.60
N MET A 5 -10.91 4.44 -24.08
CA MET A 5 -10.45 4.92 -22.81
C MET A 5 -11.40 4.47 -21.73
N SER A 6 -10.87 3.84 -20.70
CA SER A 6 -11.67 3.48 -19.54
C SER A 6 -11.10 4.18 -18.32
N THR A 7 -12.01 4.75 -17.53
CA THR A 7 -11.63 5.32 -16.26
C THR A 7 -11.46 4.20 -15.24
N ARG A 8 -10.61 4.43 -14.28
CA ARG A 8 -10.41 3.49 -13.19
C ARG A 8 -10.50 4.24 -11.88
N ALA A 9 -11.05 3.59 -10.90
CA ALA A 9 -11.12 4.15 -9.55
C ALA A 9 -11.05 3.00 -8.56
N GLY A 10 -10.21 3.14 -7.56
CA GLY A 10 -10.08 2.09 -6.59
C GLY A 10 -9.44 2.57 -5.30
N PHE A 11 -9.61 1.76 -4.27
CA PHE A 11 -9.05 2.01 -2.96
C PHE A 11 -7.78 1.19 -2.81
N VAL A 12 -6.73 1.84 -2.34
CA VAL A 12 -5.43 1.21 -2.11
C VAL A 12 -5.10 1.37 -0.64
N ALA A 13 -4.99 0.26 0.06
CA ALA A 13 -4.57 0.27 1.45
C ALA A 13 -3.05 0.40 1.51
N LEU A 14 -2.57 1.32 2.32
CA LEU A 14 -1.14 1.51 2.52
C LEU A 14 -0.81 1.12 3.94
N ILE A 15 -0.06 0.04 4.10
CA ILE A 15 0.27 -0.50 5.41
C ILE A 15 1.78 -0.59 5.59
N GLY A 16 2.21 -0.52 6.84
CA GLY A 16 3.62 -0.58 7.19
C GLY A 16 3.82 -0.14 8.61
N GLU A 17 4.99 -0.40 9.14
CA GLU A 17 5.34 0.04 10.48
C GLU A 17 5.39 1.57 10.56
N PRO A 18 5.25 2.14 11.75
CA PRO A 18 5.53 3.57 11.92
C PRO A 18 6.93 3.87 11.42
N ASN A 19 7.12 4.98 10.75
CA ASN A 19 8.40 5.42 10.20
C ASN A 19 8.85 4.67 8.94
N ALA A 20 8.01 3.80 8.40
CA ALA A 20 8.33 3.13 7.13
C ALA A 20 8.36 4.12 5.95
N GLY A 21 7.77 5.29 6.15
CA GLY A 21 7.76 6.31 5.10
C GLY A 21 6.43 6.47 4.39
N LYS A 22 5.36 6.02 5.02
CA LYS A 22 4.02 6.10 4.40
C LYS A 22 3.63 7.52 4.04
N SER A 23 3.81 8.45 4.98
CA SER A 23 3.45 9.86 4.73
C SER A 23 4.28 10.48 3.63
N THR A 24 5.57 10.18 3.59
CA THR A 24 6.46 10.69 2.56
C THR A 24 6.05 10.14 1.19
N LEU A 25 5.73 8.86 1.14
CA LEU A 25 5.29 8.24 -0.11
C LEU A 25 3.97 8.83 -0.58
N LEU A 26 3.03 9.02 0.33
CA LEU A 26 1.74 9.64 -0.01
C LEU A 26 1.92 11.04 -0.57
N ASN A 27 2.76 11.84 0.09
CA ASN A 27 3.02 13.19 -0.39
C ASN A 27 3.63 13.20 -1.79
N ARG A 28 4.41 12.18 -2.09
CA ARG A 28 5.03 12.05 -3.40
C ARG A 28 4.02 11.65 -4.47
N MET A 29 3.06 10.81 -4.11
CA MET A 29 2.08 10.28 -5.04
C MET A 29 0.87 11.20 -5.23
N VAL A 30 0.46 11.88 -4.16
CA VAL A 30 -0.68 12.79 -4.21
C VAL A 30 -0.17 14.16 -4.64
N GLY A 31 -0.30 14.44 -5.94
CA GLY A 31 0.27 15.66 -6.49
C GLY A 31 -0.49 16.92 -6.15
N ALA A 32 -1.80 16.84 -6.04
CA ALA A 32 -2.63 18.00 -5.75
C ALA A 32 -3.77 17.58 -4.83
N LYS A 33 -4.29 18.56 -4.08
CA LYS A 33 -5.45 18.29 -3.25
C LYS A 33 -6.65 18.14 -4.16
N VAL A 34 -7.29 17.02 -4.08
CA VAL A 34 -8.45 16.72 -4.91
C VAL A 34 -9.61 16.34 -3.99
N SER A 35 -10.78 16.88 -4.29
CA SER A 35 -11.98 16.50 -3.54
C SER A 35 -12.34 15.06 -3.86
N ILE A 36 -12.66 14.32 -2.83
CA ILE A 36 -13.04 12.92 -2.97
C ILE A 36 -14.50 12.88 -3.40
N VAL A 37 -14.74 12.27 -4.56
CA VAL A 37 -16.08 12.24 -5.13
C VAL A 37 -16.62 10.83 -5.39
N THR A 38 -16.01 9.84 -4.79
CA THR A 38 -16.45 8.47 -4.96
C THR A 38 -17.43 8.07 -3.87
N HIS A 39 -18.46 7.32 -4.23
CA HIS A 39 -19.43 6.83 -3.26
C HIS A 39 -18.86 5.78 -2.31
N LYS A 40 -17.76 5.14 -2.69
CA LYS A 40 -17.11 4.17 -1.84
C LYS A 40 -16.56 4.77 -0.56
N VAL A 41 -16.32 6.07 -0.55
CA VAL A 41 -15.84 6.78 0.63
C VAL A 41 -16.75 6.57 1.82
N GLN A 42 -18.05 6.54 1.59
CA GLN A 42 -19.02 6.41 2.67
C GLN A 42 -19.14 5.00 3.22
N THR A 43 -18.67 4.02 2.48
CA THR A 43 -18.79 2.62 2.89
C THR A 43 -17.52 2.03 3.47
N THR A 44 -16.38 2.70 3.27
CA THR A 44 -15.13 2.20 3.83
C THR A 44 -14.98 2.65 5.28
N ARG A 45 -14.45 1.74 6.10
CA ARG A 45 -14.16 2.03 7.49
C ARG A 45 -12.75 2.56 7.66
N ALA A 46 -11.94 2.43 6.63
CA ALA A 46 -10.57 2.89 6.68
C ALA A 46 -10.52 4.40 6.49
N ARG A 47 -9.55 5.00 7.13
CA ARG A 47 -9.34 6.44 7.04
C ARG A 47 -8.70 6.78 5.70
N ILE A 48 -9.29 7.71 4.97
CA ILE A 48 -8.74 8.15 3.70
C ILE A 48 -7.59 9.11 3.95
N ARG A 49 -6.44 8.83 3.33
CA ARG A 49 -5.23 9.62 3.50
C ARG A 49 -4.99 10.55 2.33
N GLY A 50 -5.44 10.21 1.15
CA GLY A 50 -5.26 11.07 0.00
C GLY A 50 -5.77 10.45 -1.27
N VAL A 51 -5.84 11.26 -2.31
CA VAL A 51 -6.28 10.84 -3.63
C VAL A 51 -5.23 11.22 -4.64
N ALA A 52 -4.84 10.29 -5.48
CA ALA A 52 -3.90 10.55 -6.56
C ALA A 52 -4.58 10.31 -7.90
N ILE A 53 -4.22 11.13 -8.87
CA ILE A 53 -4.73 10.99 -10.23
C ILE A 53 -3.56 10.60 -11.13
N GLU A 54 -3.75 9.54 -11.89
CA GLU A 54 -2.76 9.10 -12.87
C GLU A 54 -3.53 8.80 -14.17
N GLY A 55 -3.42 9.71 -15.14
CA GLY A 55 -4.20 9.58 -16.36
C GLY A 55 -5.69 9.54 -16.10
N GLU A 56 -6.34 8.46 -16.46
CA GLU A 56 -7.78 8.26 -16.25
C GLU A 56 -8.08 7.48 -14.98
N SER A 57 -7.10 7.36 -14.10
CA SER A 57 -7.24 6.57 -12.87
C SER A 57 -7.29 7.47 -11.64
N GLN A 58 -8.21 7.18 -10.75
CA GLN A 58 -8.30 7.83 -9.44
C GLN A 58 -7.93 6.81 -8.38
N ILE A 59 -6.86 7.07 -7.65
CA ILE A 59 -6.37 6.17 -6.61
C ILE A 59 -6.68 6.79 -5.25
N VAL A 60 -7.50 6.11 -4.46
CA VAL A 60 -7.84 6.58 -3.13
C VAL A 60 -7.02 5.78 -2.11
N PHE A 61 -6.08 6.44 -1.46
CA PHE A 61 -5.24 5.79 -0.46
C PHE A 61 -5.92 5.81 0.90
N VAL A 62 -5.97 4.65 1.52
CA VAL A 62 -6.57 4.52 2.84
C VAL A 62 -5.54 3.99 3.84
N ASP A 63 -5.74 4.32 5.09
CA ASP A 63 -4.86 3.88 6.17
C ASP A 63 -5.57 2.80 6.99
N THR A 64 -4.77 1.96 7.63
CA THR A 64 -5.28 0.90 8.49
C THR A 64 -4.59 1.01 9.85
N PRO A 65 -5.01 1.99 10.66
CA PRO A 65 -4.33 2.23 11.93
C PRO A 65 -4.47 1.04 12.88
N GLY A 66 -3.44 0.83 13.68
CA GLY A 66 -3.45 -0.19 14.72
C GLY A 66 -3.07 -1.59 14.27
N ILE A 67 -2.92 -1.79 12.98
CA ILE A 67 -2.65 -3.10 12.40
C ILE A 67 -1.31 -3.69 12.82
N PHE A 68 -0.36 -2.84 13.13
CA PHE A 68 1.01 -3.25 13.43
C PHE A 68 1.29 -3.39 14.92
N ARG A 69 0.28 -3.36 15.78
CA ARG A 69 0.47 -3.43 17.24
C ARG A 69 -0.48 -4.40 17.96
N PRO A 70 -0.60 -5.64 17.52
CA PRO A 70 -1.50 -6.58 18.21
C PRO A 70 -0.79 -7.23 19.41
N LYS A 71 -0.60 -6.47 20.48
CA LYS A 71 0.10 -6.97 21.66
C LYS A 71 -0.80 -7.59 22.73
N ARG A 72 -2.09 -7.35 22.67
CA ARG A 72 -3.04 -7.83 23.67
C ARG A 72 -4.22 -8.50 22.97
N ARG A 73 -4.95 -9.32 23.73
CA ARG A 73 -6.16 -9.95 23.20
C ARG A 73 -7.16 -8.94 22.69
N LEU A 74 -7.28 -7.85 23.43
CA LEU A 74 -8.17 -6.76 23.04
C LEU A 74 -7.76 -6.20 21.69
N ASP A 75 -6.48 -6.17 21.43
CA ASP A 75 -5.94 -5.61 20.20
C ASP A 75 -6.30 -6.45 18.98
N ARG A 76 -6.58 -7.74 19.16
CA ARG A 76 -6.97 -8.60 18.04
C ARG A 76 -8.28 -8.16 17.42
N ALA A 77 -9.25 -7.80 18.26
CA ALA A 77 -10.53 -7.32 17.75
C ALA A 77 -10.37 -5.99 17.04
N MET A 78 -9.53 -5.11 17.59
CA MET A 78 -9.25 -3.81 16.98
C MET A 78 -8.48 -3.97 15.67
N VAL A 79 -7.51 -4.87 15.64
CA VAL A 79 -6.76 -5.18 14.43
C VAL A 79 -7.68 -5.74 13.37
N LYS A 80 -8.57 -6.65 13.76
CA LYS A 80 -9.53 -7.23 12.82
C LYS A 80 -10.45 -6.16 12.25
N SER A 81 -10.85 -5.21 13.07
CA SER A 81 -11.67 -4.09 12.62
C SER A 81 -10.90 -3.17 11.66
N ALA A 82 -9.62 -2.92 11.96
CA ALA A 82 -8.76 -2.12 11.09
C ALA A 82 -8.50 -2.83 9.77
N TRP A 83 -8.31 -4.16 9.82
CA TRP A 83 -8.10 -4.94 8.61
C TRP A 83 -9.32 -4.98 7.70
N GLY A 84 -10.51 -4.62 8.22
CA GLY A 84 -11.67 -4.47 7.36
C GLY A 84 -11.43 -3.49 6.23
N GLY A 85 -10.71 -2.40 6.51
CA GLY A 85 -10.34 -1.44 5.47
C GLY A 85 -9.43 -2.04 4.41
N ALA A 86 -8.43 -2.82 4.83
CA ALA A 86 -7.53 -3.48 3.88
C ALA A 86 -8.26 -4.57 3.11
N ALA A 87 -9.16 -5.31 3.77
CA ALA A 87 -9.92 -6.35 3.09
C ALA A 87 -10.87 -5.77 2.05
N ASP A 88 -11.35 -4.55 2.27
CA ASP A 88 -12.23 -3.86 1.34
C ASP A 88 -11.47 -3.12 0.24
N ALA A 89 -10.16 -2.99 0.38
CA ALA A 89 -9.36 -2.30 -0.63
C ALA A 89 -9.19 -3.18 -1.86
N ASP A 90 -9.03 -2.53 -3.00
CA ASP A 90 -8.81 -3.23 -4.26
C ASP A 90 -7.37 -3.72 -4.36
N LEU A 91 -6.46 -3.06 -3.67
CA LEU A 91 -5.04 -3.36 -3.70
C LEU A 91 -4.42 -2.94 -2.37
N THR A 92 -3.43 -3.68 -1.90
CA THR A 92 -2.71 -3.34 -0.69
C THR A 92 -1.23 -3.15 -0.98
N VAL A 93 -0.67 -2.03 -0.55
CA VAL A 93 0.76 -1.76 -0.65
C VAL A 93 1.37 -1.93 0.74
N PHE A 94 2.29 -2.89 0.86
CA PHE A 94 3.01 -3.12 2.10
C PHE A 94 4.38 -2.46 1.99
N LEU A 95 4.60 -1.45 2.83
CA LEU A 95 5.80 -0.63 2.80
C LEU A 95 6.74 -1.04 3.93
N ILE A 96 7.99 -1.34 3.59
CA ILE A 96 9.02 -1.66 4.58
C ILE A 96 10.25 -0.79 4.33
N GLU A 97 11.12 -0.72 5.34
CA GLU A 97 12.37 0.03 5.22
C GLU A 97 13.53 -0.91 4.87
N ALA A 98 14.26 -0.57 3.82
CA ALA A 98 15.35 -1.42 3.36
C ALA A 98 16.42 -1.65 4.43
N HIS A 99 16.81 -0.59 5.13
CA HIS A 99 17.92 -0.68 6.09
C HIS A 99 17.55 -1.39 7.39
N ARG A 100 16.27 -1.49 7.69
CA ARG A 100 15.83 -2.20 8.89
C ARG A 100 15.51 -3.67 8.63
N GLY A 101 15.31 -4.02 7.39
CA GLY A 101 15.06 -5.40 7.00
C GLY A 101 13.78 -5.97 7.58
N VAL A 102 13.82 -7.26 7.88
CA VAL A 102 12.65 -7.97 8.42
C VAL A 102 12.66 -7.84 9.93
N THR A 103 11.84 -6.92 10.43
CA THR A 103 11.69 -6.70 11.87
C THR A 103 10.54 -7.55 12.40
N GLU A 104 10.36 -7.58 13.74
CA GLU A 104 9.20 -8.25 14.34
C GLU A 104 7.90 -7.63 13.85
N GLY A 105 7.88 -6.30 13.66
CA GLY A 105 6.71 -5.63 13.14
C GLY A 105 6.39 -6.05 11.72
N VAL A 106 7.41 -6.19 10.88
CA VAL A 106 7.23 -6.68 9.51
C VAL A 106 6.69 -8.10 9.52
N ASP A 107 7.26 -8.98 10.35
CA ASP A 107 6.78 -10.35 10.46
C ASP A 107 5.32 -10.40 10.93
N GLY A 108 4.98 -9.57 11.91
CA GLY A 108 3.62 -9.50 12.44
C GLY A 108 2.62 -9.07 11.37
N ILE A 109 3.00 -8.09 10.56
CA ILE A 109 2.14 -7.64 9.47
C ILE A 109 1.99 -8.72 8.42
N MET A 110 3.07 -9.41 8.07
CA MET A 110 2.98 -10.50 7.10
C MET A 110 2.06 -11.63 7.57
N GLU A 111 2.12 -11.96 8.87
CA GLU A 111 1.22 -12.97 9.41
C GLU A 111 -0.24 -12.53 9.28
N ALA A 112 -0.50 -11.26 9.56
CA ALA A 112 -1.85 -10.72 9.42
C ALA A 112 -2.30 -10.66 7.96
N LEU A 113 -1.39 -10.41 7.03
CA LEU A 113 -1.72 -10.39 5.61
C LEU A 113 -2.22 -11.74 5.10
N LYS A 114 -1.77 -12.81 5.73
CA LYS A 114 -2.22 -14.16 5.35
C LYS A 114 -3.69 -14.39 5.65
N ASP A 115 -4.27 -13.57 6.53
CA ASP A 115 -5.68 -13.69 6.90
C ASP A 115 -6.60 -12.88 6.00
N LEU A 116 -6.05 -12.11 5.06
CA LEU A 116 -6.88 -11.37 4.12
C LEU A 116 -7.57 -12.34 3.15
N PRO A 117 -8.75 -11.95 2.63
CA PRO A 117 -9.45 -12.80 1.66
C PRO A 117 -8.56 -13.15 0.48
N LYS A 118 -8.71 -14.37 -0.02
CA LYS A 118 -7.97 -14.81 -1.19
C LYS A 118 -8.34 -13.95 -2.40
N GLY A 119 -7.36 -13.75 -3.27
CA GLY A 119 -7.56 -12.95 -4.46
C GLY A 119 -7.24 -11.48 -4.28
N LYS A 120 -6.93 -11.05 -3.06
CA LYS A 120 -6.50 -9.66 -2.83
C LYS A 120 -5.04 -9.53 -3.26
N ALA A 121 -4.77 -8.54 -4.09
CA ALA A 121 -3.41 -8.28 -4.55
C ALA A 121 -2.65 -7.49 -3.50
N ILE A 122 -1.46 -7.96 -3.19
CA ILE A 122 -0.59 -7.29 -2.22
C ILE A 122 0.75 -7.06 -2.89
N VAL A 123 1.14 -5.78 -2.99
CA VAL A 123 2.41 -5.39 -3.59
C VAL A 123 3.36 -4.97 -2.48
N LEU A 124 4.62 -5.36 -2.62
CA LEU A 124 5.66 -4.99 -1.66
C LEU A 124 6.40 -3.77 -2.18
N ALA A 125 6.56 -2.77 -1.34
CA ALA A 125 7.39 -1.61 -1.65
C ALA A 125 8.50 -1.51 -0.60
N ILE A 126 9.74 -1.64 -1.04
CA ILE A 126 10.89 -1.54 -0.17
C ILE A 126 11.44 -0.12 -0.30
N ASN A 127 11.31 0.65 0.77
CA ASN A 127 11.63 2.08 0.81
C ASN A 127 13.03 2.33 1.35
N LYS A 128 13.53 3.52 1.08
CA LYS A 128 14.84 3.99 1.57
C LYS A 128 15.98 3.14 1.03
N ILE A 129 15.86 2.75 -0.25
CA ILE A 129 16.89 1.93 -0.91
C ILE A 129 18.23 2.64 -1.01
N ASP A 130 18.22 3.96 -0.93
CA ASP A 130 19.43 4.77 -0.94
C ASP A 130 20.29 4.57 0.31
N LYS A 131 19.75 3.93 1.34
CA LYS A 131 20.46 3.73 2.62
C LYS A 131 21.14 2.37 2.73
N VAL A 132 21.03 1.52 1.72
CA VAL A 132 21.61 0.16 1.77
C VAL A 132 22.37 -0.13 0.49
N HIS A 133 23.23 -1.14 0.56
CA HIS A 133 23.94 -1.62 -0.62
C HIS A 133 23.05 -2.56 -1.42
N ALA A 134 23.36 -2.67 -2.72
CA ALA A 134 22.58 -3.49 -3.64
C ALA A 134 22.47 -4.95 -3.16
N GLU A 135 23.54 -5.47 -2.58
CA GLU A 135 23.54 -6.87 -2.11
C GLU A 135 22.56 -7.09 -0.98
N GLU A 136 22.48 -6.14 -0.03
CA GLU A 136 21.54 -6.21 1.07
C GLU A 136 20.11 -6.09 0.56
N LEU A 137 19.91 -5.22 -0.40
CA LEU A 137 18.60 -5.01 -0.99
C LEU A 137 18.11 -6.27 -1.71
N LEU A 138 18.99 -6.91 -2.44
CA LEU A 138 18.67 -8.13 -3.15
C LEU A 138 18.31 -9.26 -2.18
N ALA A 139 19.09 -9.40 -1.10
CA ALA A 139 18.83 -10.41 -0.09
C ALA A 139 17.50 -10.18 0.61
N LEU A 140 17.18 -8.93 0.92
CA LEU A 140 15.90 -8.58 1.56
C LEU A 140 14.73 -8.87 0.63
N THR A 141 14.85 -8.50 -0.62
CA THR A 141 13.82 -8.75 -1.63
C THR A 141 13.52 -10.25 -1.72
N LYS A 142 14.57 -11.05 -1.76
CA LYS A 142 14.43 -12.50 -1.83
C LYS A 142 13.77 -13.05 -0.58
N ALA A 143 14.22 -12.63 0.59
CA ALA A 143 13.66 -13.10 1.86
C ALA A 143 12.17 -12.78 1.98
N MET A 144 11.78 -11.57 1.59
CA MET A 144 10.39 -11.17 1.66
C MET A 144 9.52 -11.98 0.71
N ASN A 145 9.99 -12.19 -0.50
CA ASN A 145 9.21 -12.93 -1.50
C ASN A 145 9.15 -14.44 -1.22
N GLU A 146 10.07 -14.95 -0.43
CA GLU A 146 10.00 -16.33 0.04
C GLU A 146 9.02 -16.47 1.19
N ALA A 147 8.89 -15.41 2.00
CA ALA A 147 8.00 -15.43 3.16
C ALA A 147 6.53 -15.19 2.80
N PHE A 148 6.27 -14.48 1.71
CA PHE A 148 4.93 -14.14 1.30
C PHE A 148 4.87 -13.99 -0.22
N ASN A 149 3.71 -14.30 -0.79
CA ASN A 149 3.53 -14.25 -2.25
C ASN A 149 3.02 -12.88 -2.69
N PHE A 150 3.93 -11.92 -2.85
CA PHE A 150 3.57 -10.60 -3.35
C PHE A 150 3.39 -10.65 -4.87
N VAL A 151 2.43 -9.89 -5.38
CA VAL A 151 2.17 -9.86 -6.82
C VAL A 151 3.26 -9.07 -7.57
N GLU A 152 3.91 -8.14 -6.87
CA GLU A 152 5.00 -7.36 -7.44
C GLU A 152 5.84 -6.78 -6.31
N THR A 153 7.09 -6.44 -6.59
CA THR A 153 7.97 -5.79 -5.63
C THR A 153 8.58 -4.55 -6.26
N PHE A 154 8.47 -3.43 -5.56
CA PHE A 154 9.05 -2.17 -6.01
C PHE A 154 10.14 -1.71 -5.05
N LEU A 155 11.25 -1.26 -5.61
CA LEU A 155 12.37 -0.73 -4.85
C LEU A 155 12.34 0.78 -5.00
N ILE A 156 12.10 1.49 -3.91
CA ILE A 156 11.82 2.92 -3.97
C ILE A 156 12.61 3.72 -2.95
N SER A 157 12.70 5.02 -3.21
CA SER A 157 13.08 6.00 -2.22
C SER A 157 12.03 7.09 -2.27
N ALA A 158 11.11 7.07 -1.32
CA ALA A 158 10.03 8.05 -1.28
C ALA A 158 10.57 9.46 -1.09
N GLU A 159 11.64 9.59 -0.31
CA GLU A 159 12.27 10.88 -0.06
C GLU A 159 12.89 11.47 -1.34
N LYS A 160 13.57 10.63 -2.09
CA LYS A 160 14.27 11.08 -3.31
C LYS A 160 13.45 10.94 -4.59
N GLY A 161 12.33 10.25 -4.51
CA GLY A 161 11.44 10.07 -5.64
C GLY A 161 11.75 8.87 -6.52
N HIS A 162 12.77 8.09 -6.21
CA HIS A 162 13.15 6.95 -7.03
C HIS A 162 12.09 5.84 -6.96
N GLY A 163 11.67 5.37 -8.12
CA GLY A 163 10.73 4.26 -8.22
C GLY A 163 9.29 4.60 -7.91
N CYS A 164 9.00 5.81 -7.41
CA CYS A 164 7.65 6.17 -7.00
C CYS A 164 6.71 6.31 -8.19
N GLU A 165 7.18 6.88 -9.30
CA GLU A 165 6.35 6.99 -10.49
C GLU A 165 6.02 5.62 -11.07
N ALA A 166 6.98 4.70 -11.07
CA ALA A 166 6.74 3.36 -11.55
C ALA A 166 5.68 2.66 -10.71
N LEU A 167 5.76 2.82 -9.39
CA LEU A 167 4.76 2.25 -8.49
C LEU A 167 3.38 2.85 -8.74
N LYS A 168 3.30 4.16 -8.87
CA LYS A 168 2.03 4.85 -9.11
C LYS A 168 1.41 4.40 -10.43
N THR A 169 2.21 4.34 -11.49
CA THR A 169 1.74 3.90 -12.79
C THR A 169 1.23 2.47 -12.76
N TRP A 170 1.96 1.59 -12.08
CA TRP A 170 1.55 0.20 -11.94
C TRP A 170 0.22 0.10 -11.20
N ILE A 171 0.08 0.83 -10.08
CA ILE A 171 -1.16 0.85 -9.31
C ILE A 171 -2.33 1.31 -10.18
N SER A 172 -2.11 2.35 -10.97
CA SER A 172 -3.16 2.94 -11.79
C SER A 172 -3.72 1.94 -12.81
N GLY A 173 -2.92 0.96 -13.21
CA GLY A 173 -3.35 -0.08 -14.14
C GLY A 173 -3.97 -1.30 -13.47
N GLU A 174 -3.83 -1.41 -12.14
CA GLU A 174 -4.29 -2.59 -11.40
C GLU A 174 -5.62 -2.37 -10.68
N ILE A 175 -6.01 -1.14 -10.44
CA ILE A 175 -7.30 -0.86 -9.80
C ILE A 175 -8.44 -1.07 -10.80
N PRO A 176 -9.67 -1.36 -10.29
CA PRO A 176 -10.78 -1.72 -11.18
C PRO A 176 -11.22 -0.59 -12.11
N GLU A 177 -11.74 -0.98 -13.25
CA GLU A 177 -12.38 -0.02 -14.15
C GLU A 177 -13.72 0.40 -13.56
N GLY A 178 -14.04 1.65 -13.77
CA GLY A 178 -15.27 2.19 -13.27
C GLY A 178 -15.27 3.70 -13.26
N PRO A 179 -16.44 4.31 -13.09
CA PRO A 179 -16.52 5.77 -13.02
C PRO A 179 -15.99 6.29 -11.69
N TRP A 180 -15.51 7.50 -11.74
CA TRP A 180 -15.05 8.19 -10.53
C TRP A 180 -16.24 8.68 -9.70
#